data_62abcb76bcf3c3ff1d4adbf3d5567a6f
#
_entry.id   62abcb76bcf3c3ff1d4adbf3d5567a6f
#
_cell.length_a   1.000
_cell.length_b   1.000
_cell.length_c   1.000
_cell.angle_alpha   90.00
_cell.angle_beta   90.00
_cell.angle_gamma   90.00
#
_symmetry.space_group_name_H-M   'P 1'
#
loop_
_entity.id
_entity.type
_entity.pdbx_description
1 polymer ?
#
loop_
_entity_poly.entity_id
_entity_poly.type
_entity_poly.pdbx_seq_one_letter_code
_entity_poly.pdbx_strand_id
1 'polypeptide(L)'
;MNHFTVRALVSLLIAIPFLTGAEPADQAGKGQAPATAPAAAALRRIVIAETMEQAAALPPAAAGEYLVVADSLAFLNRAELEKRLIGGKGAPITEGLLVKINQVIEGLVRATEDPLAAAVIPAQNIDGGIVTVTLTLGRYREIKFQGNRWYSEALLREKLQIESGRTIRMSTLDQAIGTTNSAYRNVKVHIDPIPNSTEANLIVSVQDKLPLRIIGMADNAGNEILGKTRFIGGVSYANLWGRDHSISYQYITSEKYRNFAGHIMDYTMPLPRQQTVNISAAFIEATPTFYDGLLAQDGKNISVEAKYSRPLRLGHRDFDWFASAGFKETNNNLEFGGESVLANKADIFQVITGLSTVIRDSRGGWALSGTITYSPGNVNSRNTTALFDDSRLGAKANYVVGNLSLQRLLKLGGGWELFTRATVQRASGNLLSSEQFNMGGASTVRGYRENSVSGDHGISLSSELNSPVWSRSGAKWRELRLNELRGLIFYDLAKVGIDRITVNDQPTPALASVGVGLRARFANHFSAQADYGWKLLRSPRDTDAGRGHVKGSFSY
;
A
#
# COMPACT_ATOMS: atom_id res chain seq x y z
N MET A 1 -7.79 4.15 -10.76
CA MET A 1 -8.33 2.79 -10.52
C MET A 1 -9.53 2.97 -9.60
N ASN A 2 -10.72 2.74 -10.15
CA ASN A 2 -11.99 3.07 -9.51
C ASN A 2 -12.41 1.98 -8.54
N HIS A 3 -12.55 2.32 -7.27
CA HIS A 3 -13.33 1.54 -6.34
C HIS A 3 -14.81 1.92 -6.51
N PHE A 4 -15.54 1.12 -7.28
CA PHE A 4 -16.99 1.12 -7.23
C PHE A 4 -17.43 0.24 -6.07
N THR A 5 -18.07 0.86 -5.10
CA THR A 5 -18.83 0.19 -4.05
C THR A 5 -20.11 -0.34 -4.68
N VAL A 6 -20.19 -1.63 -4.94
CA VAL A 6 -21.43 -2.27 -5.38
C VAL A 6 -22.26 -2.58 -4.13
N ARG A 7 -23.24 -1.75 -3.85
CA ARG A 7 -24.37 -2.11 -2.99
C ARG A 7 -25.31 -2.96 -3.84
N ALA A 8 -25.34 -4.25 -3.59
CA ALA A 8 -26.37 -5.12 -4.13
C ALA A 8 -27.68 -4.89 -3.37
N LEU A 9 -28.67 -4.35 -4.05
CA LEU A 9 -30.08 -4.40 -3.63
C LEU A 9 -30.58 -5.84 -3.83
N VAL A 10 -30.85 -6.52 -2.73
CA VAL A 10 -31.67 -7.75 -2.75
C VAL A 10 -33.04 -7.37 -2.23
N SER A 11 -33.97 -7.11 -3.16
CA SER A 11 -35.40 -7.04 -2.84
C SER A 11 -36.00 -8.44 -3.03
N LEU A 12 -36.25 -9.13 -1.94
CA LEU A 12 -37.01 -10.37 -1.96
C LEU A 12 -38.46 -10.06 -1.52
N LEU A 13 -39.38 -10.01 -2.48
CA LEU A 13 -40.82 -10.05 -2.24
C LEU A 13 -41.22 -11.49 -1.86
N ILE A 14 -41.65 -11.69 -0.64
CA ILE A 14 -42.40 -12.90 -0.26
C ILE A 14 -43.86 -12.49 -0.04
N ALA A 15 -44.69 -12.98 -0.95
CA ALA A 15 -46.16 -12.87 -0.82
C ALA A 15 -46.67 -13.99 0.12
N ILE A 16 -47.42 -13.61 1.14
CA ILE A 16 -48.18 -14.53 1.99
C ILE A 16 -49.63 -14.45 1.56
N PRO A 17 -50.33 -15.55 1.30
CA PRO A 17 -51.75 -15.53 0.99
C PRO A 17 -52.59 -15.40 2.25
N PHE A 18 -53.52 -14.48 2.19
CA PHE A 18 -54.64 -14.34 3.16
C PHE A 18 -55.59 -15.52 3.03
N LEU A 19 -55.93 -16.14 4.11
CA LEU A 19 -57.12 -16.95 4.27
C LEU A 19 -58.15 -16.21 5.12
N THR A 20 -59.28 -15.98 4.51
CA THR A 20 -60.46 -15.33 5.10
C THR A 20 -61.35 -16.37 5.78
N GLY A 21 -61.93 -15.99 6.90
CA GLY A 21 -63.32 -16.37 7.18
C GLY A 21 -63.57 -17.27 8.37
N ALA A 22 -64.14 -16.69 9.46
CA ALA A 22 -65.43 -17.12 10.02
C ALA A 22 -65.81 -16.22 11.18
N GLU A 23 -67.02 -15.73 11.14
CA GLU A 23 -67.70 -14.87 12.07
C GLU A 23 -68.38 -15.66 13.22
N PRO A 24 -69.04 -15.02 14.19
CA PRO A 24 -68.82 -15.24 15.62
C PRO A 24 -69.99 -15.98 16.30
N ALA A 25 -69.73 -16.48 17.48
CA ALA A 25 -70.78 -16.90 18.39
C ALA A 25 -70.72 -16.07 19.71
N ASP A 26 -71.71 -15.27 19.86
CA ASP A 26 -72.12 -14.53 21.08
C ASP A 26 -72.44 -15.47 22.23
N GLN A 27 -71.79 -15.31 23.40
CA GLN A 27 -72.42 -15.62 24.71
C GLN A 27 -71.86 -14.73 25.81
N ALA A 28 -72.73 -13.89 26.30
CA ALA A 28 -72.54 -13.10 27.46
C ALA A 28 -72.46 -13.95 28.76
N GLY A 29 -71.33 -13.82 29.47
CA GLY A 29 -71.15 -14.32 30.85
C GLY A 29 -70.57 -13.23 31.75
N LYS A 30 -71.29 -12.88 32.76
CA LYS A 30 -71.05 -11.80 33.75
C LYS A 30 -69.76 -12.05 34.57
N GLY A 31 -68.91 -11.03 34.66
CA GLY A 31 -68.39 -10.49 35.92
C GLY A 31 -67.38 -11.33 36.71
N GLN A 32 -66.07 -11.12 36.39
CA GLN A 32 -65.07 -11.05 37.44
C GLN A 32 -64.05 -9.97 37.03
N ALA A 33 -63.78 -9.06 38.01
CA ALA A 33 -62.79 -8.02 37.82
C ALA A 33 -61.43 -8.68 37.43
N PRO A 34 -60.70 -8.17 36.46
CA PRO A 34 -59.38 -8.76 36.09
C PRO A 34 -58.47 -8.56 37.29
N ALA A 35 -57.90 -9.68 37.77
CA ALA A 35 -56.72 -9.65 38.62
C ALA A 35 -55.69 -8.78 37.94
N THR A 36 -55.20 -7.76 38.61
CA THR A 36 -54.09 -6.92 38.15
C THR A 36 -52.95 -7.83 37.71
N ALA A 37 -52.71 -7.88 36.40
CA ALA A 37 -51.53 -8.58 35.86
C ALA A 37 -50.30 -8.04 36.57
N PRO A 38 -49.35 -8.88 37.02
CA PRO A 38 -48.15 -8.42 37.67
C PRO A 38 -47.47 -7.39 36.77
N ALA A 39 -47.09 -6.23 37.34
CA ALA A 39 -46.46 -5.17 36.59
C ALA A 39 -45.23 -5.75 35.87
N ALA A 40 -45.20 -5.65 34.55
CA ALA A 40 -44.10 -6.17 33.75
C ALA A 40 -42.76 -5.57 34.23
N ALA A 41 -41.78 -6.40 34.48
CA ALA A 41 -40.46 -5.95 34.94
C ALA A 41 -39.86 -4.92 33.96
N ALA A 42 -39.21 -3.89 34.48
CA ALA A 42 -38.56 -2.88 33.66
C ALA A 42 -37.24 -3.41 33.13
N LEU A 43 -36.95 -3.24 31.84
CA LEU A 43 -35.70 -3.68 31.20
C LEU A 43 -34.51 -2.90 31.77
N ARG A 44 -33.62 -3.59 32.43
CA ARG A 44 -32.40 -3.04 33.04
C ARG A 44 -31.14 -3.38 32.24
N ARG A 45 -31.10 -4.59 31.63
CA ARG A 45 -29.93 -5.10 30.96
C ARG A 45 -30.30 -6.06 29.84
N ILE A 46 -29.47 -6.01 28.77
CA ILE A 46 -29.48 -6.99 27.69
C ILE A 46 -28.14 -7.72 27.70
N VAL A 47 -28.19 -9.06 27.66
CA VAL A 47 -27.00 -9.93 27.56
C VAL A 47 -27.03 -10.62 26.21
N ILE A 48 -25.94 -10.56 25.47
CA ILE A 48 -25.81 -11.26 24.18
C ILE A 48 -24.71 -12.30 24.31
N ALA A 49 -25.05 -13.56 24.06
CA ALA A 49 -24.12 -14.70 24.13
C ALA A 49 -24.49 -15.73 23.04
N GLU A 50 -23.63 -16.72 22.79
CA GLU A 50 -23.93 -17.80 21.85
C GLU A 50 -24.87 -18.85 22.48
N THR A 51 -24.77 -19.09 23.80
CA THR A 51 -25.62 -20.01 24.54
C THR A 51 -26.06 -19.42 25.88
N MET A 52 -27.08 -20.01 26.51
CA MET A 52 -27.55 -19.61 27.84
C MET A 52 -26.51 -19.93 28.92
N GLU A 53 -25.79 -21.03 28.81
CA GLU A 53 -24.72 -21.42 29.73
C GLU A 53 -23.58 -20.38 29.69
N GLN A 54 -23.21 -19.92 28.50
CA GLN A 54 -22.22 -18.88 28.34
C GLN A 54 -22.69 -17.56 28.96
N ALA A 55 -23.96 -17.20 28.77
CA ALA A 55 -24.53 -15.99 29.39
C ALA A 55 -24.52 -16.05 30.91
N ALA A 56 -24.80 -17.24 31.49
CA ALA A 56 -24.77 -17.46 32.93
C ALA A 56 -23.36 -17.45 33.54
N ALA A 57 -22.34 -17.81 32.74
CA ALA A 57 -20.94 -17.83 33.14
C ALA A 57 -20.24 -16.46 33.03
N LEU A 58 -20.91 -15.42 32.48
CA LEU A 58 -20.33 -14.09 32.37
C LEU A 58 -20.11 -13.47 33.75
N PRO A 59 -19.01 -12.72 33.96
CA PRO A 59 -18.76 -12.03 35.20
C PRO A 59 -19.90 -11.02 35.53
N PRO A 60 -20.14 -10.72 36.81
CA PRO A 60 -21.13 -9.73 37.18
C PRO A 60 -20.85 -8.41 36.44
N ALA A 61 -21.81 -7.93 35.69
CA ALA A 61 -21.67 -6.69 34.95
C ALA A 61 -21.59 -5.49 35.90
N ALA A 62 -20.84 -4.46 35.50
CA ALA A 62 -20.70 -3.21 36.26
C ALA A 62 -22.06 -2.55 36.58
N ALA A 63 -22.13 -1.83 37.67
CA ALA A 63 -23.36 -1.11 38.06
C ALA A 63 -23.73 -0.11 36.95
N GLY A 64 -24.98 -0.23 36.42
CA GLY A 64 -25.49 0.65 35.36
C GLY A 64 -25.19 0.22 33.93
N GLU A 65 -24.43 -0.85 33.71
CA GLU A 65 -24.13 -1.41 32.38
C GLU A 65 -25.40 -2.00 31.77
N TYR A 66 -25.80 -1.43 30.61
CA TYR A 66 -27.06 -1.78 29.93
C TYR A 66 -26.89 -2.94 28.94
N LEU A 67 -25.76 -3.01 28.26
CA LEU A 67 -25.48 -4.04 27.27
C LEU A 67 -24.23 -4.82 27.66
N VAL A 68 -24.35 -6.13 27.77
CA VAL A 68 -23.24 -7.05 28.00
C VAL A 68 -23.15 -8.00 26.82
N VAL A 69 -21.96 -8.14 26.26
CA VAL A 69 -21.67 -9.01 25.10
C VAL A 69 -20.59 -9.98 25.52
N ALA A 70 -20.82 -11.27 25.28
CA ALA A 70 -19.83 -12.31 25.58
C ALA A 70 -18.53 -12.10 24.79
N ASP A 71 -17.39 -12.47 25.36
CA ASP A 71 -16.07 -12.30 24.75
C ASP A 71 -15.94 -12.99 23.39
N SER A 72 -16.63 -14.12 23.18
CA SER A 72 -16.68 -14.80 21.87
C SER A 72 -17.34 -13.93 20.78
N LEU A 73 -18.17 -12.97 21.17
CA LEU A 73 -18.87 -12.03 20.31
C LEU A 73 -18.27 -10.61 20.35
N ALA A 74 -17.04 -10.45 20.88
CA ALA A 74 -16.36 -9.15 21.00
C ALA A 74 -16.15 -8.42 19.67
N PHE A 75 -16.30 -9.09 18.53
CA PHE A 75 -16.26 -8.49 17.20
C PHE A 75 -17.50 -7.64 16.87
N LEU A 76 -18.61 -7.81 17.62
CA LEU A 76 -19.81 -7.00 17.41
C LEU A 76 -19.55 -5.54 17.78
N ASN A 77 -20.08 -4.64 17.00
CA ASN A 77 -20.00 -3.21 17.30
C ASN A 77 -20.93 -2.85 18.48
N ARG A 78 -20.42 -3.03 19.70
CA ARG A 78 -21.14 -2.78 20.94
C ARG A 78 -21.72 -1.37 21.00
N ALA A 79 -20.96 -0.36 20.59
CA ALA A 79 -21.41 1.03 20.64
C ALA A 79 -22.63 1.30 19.74
N GLU A 80 -22.65 0.70 18.55
CA GLU A 80 -23.79 0.84 17.63
C GLU A 80 -25.00 0.03 18.11
N LEU A 81 -24.79 -1.17 18.69
CA LEU A 81 -25.85 -1.96 19.32
C LEU A 81 -26.49 -1.19 20.49
N GLU A 82 -25.67 -0.68 21.40
CA GLU A 82 -26.14 0.07 22.57
C GLU A 82 -26.91 1.30 22.14
N LYS A 83 -26.42 2.06 21.18
CA LYS A 83 -27.12 3.23 20.61
C LYS A 83 -28.54 2.91 20.09
N ARG A 84 -28.70 1.75 19.43
CA ARG A 84 -29.99 1.32 18.87
C ARG A 84 -30.93 0.73 19.91
N LEU A 85 -30.39 0.13 20.96
CA LEU A 85 -31.14 -0.56 22.00
C LEU A 85 -31.47 0.32 23.19
N ILE A 86 -30.76 1.45 23.39
CA ILE A 86 -30.90 2.31 24.60
C ILE A 86 -32.30 2.83 24.81
N GLY A 87 -33.10 3.02 23.77
CA GLY A 87 -34.49 3.44 23.85
C GLY A 87 -35.42 2.45 24.56
N GLY A 88 -34.98 1.22 24.81
CA GLY A 88 -35.70 0.21 25.58
C GLY A 88 -35.36 0.21 27.07
N LYS A 89 -34.34 0.94 27.52
CA LYS A 89 -33.90 0.96 28.92
C LYS A 89 -34.98 1.55 29.83
N GLY A 90 -35.34 0.82 30.86
CA GLY A 90 -36.40 1.23 31.79
C GLY A 90 -37.85 1.00 31.30
N ALA A 91 -38.02 0.57 30.06
CA ALA A 91 -39.36 0.25 29.54
C ALA A 91 -39.86 -1.09 30.12
N PRO A 92 -41.18 -1.29 30.27
CA PRO A 92 -41.72 -2.58 30.66
C PRO A 92 -41.41 -3.64 29.60
N ILE A 93 -40.98 -4.81 30.05
CA ILE A 93 -40.66 -5.92 29.16
C ILE A 93 -41.96 -6.51 28.62
N THR A 94 -42.26 -6.18 27.38
CA THR A 94 -43.42 -6.67 26.63
C THR A 94 -42.95 -7.54 25.46
N GLU A 95 -43.83 -8.37 24.94
CA GLU A 95 -43.54 -9.16 23.74
C GLU A 95 -43.06 -8.27 22.57
N GLY A 96 -43.71 -7.13 22.35
CA GLY A 96 -43.30 -6.16 21.33
C GLY A 96 -41.90 -5.60 21.54
N LEU A 97 -41.47 -5.37 22.80
CA LEU A 97 -40.11 -4.94 23.10
C LEU A 97 -39.10 -6.07 22.83
N LEU A 98 -39.40 -7.29 23.20
CA LEU A 98 -38.55 -8.46 22.96
C LEU A 98 -38.37 -8.69 21.45
N VAL A 99 -39.44 -8.63 20.67
CA VAL A 99 -39.38 -8.74 19.21
C VAL A 99 -38.47 -7.62 18.63
N LYS A 100 -38.62 -6.39 19.10
CA LYS A 100 -37.79 -5.26 18.64
C LYS A 100 -36.33 -5.45 19.00
N ILE A 101 -36.01 -5.90 20.21
CA ILE A 101 -34.62 -6.20 20.63
C ILE A 101 -34.02 -7.25 19.70
N ASN A 102 -34.75 -8.36 19.46
CA ASN A 102 -34.32 -9.42 18.59
C ASN A 102 -34.04 -8.92 17.17
N GLN A 103 -34.97 -8.20 16.58
CA GLN A 103 -34.84 -7.65 15.22
C GLN A 103 -33.67 -6.67 15.08
N VAL A 104 -33.41 -5.83 16.09
CA VAL A 104 -32.27 -4.89 16.08
C VAL A 104 -30.96 -5.62 16.12
N ILE A 105 -30.82 -6.63 17.00
CA ILE A 105 -29.58 -7.40 17.13
C ILE A 105 -29.33 -8.21 15.85
N GLU A 106 -30.32 -9.02 15.45
CA GLU A 106 -30.22 -9.84 14.25
C GLU A 106 -29.97 -9.01 12.99
N GLY A 107 -30.75 -7.94 12.80
CA GLY A 107 -30.61 -7.06 11.64
C GLY A 107 -29.25 -6.36 11.56
N LEU A 108 -28.68 -5.93 12.69
CA LEU A 108 -27.35 -5.33 12.70
C LEU A 108 -26.27 -6.37 12.39
N VAL A 109 -26.33 -7.55 13.03
CA VAL A 109 -25.34 -8.62 12.81
C VAL A 109 -25.38 -9.11 11.36
N ARG A 110 -26.57 -9.32 10.81
CA ARG A 110 -26.74 -9.73 9.40
C ARG A 110 -26.21 -8.69 8.40
N ALA A 111 -26.40 -7.42 8.72
CA ALA A 111 -25.95 -6.33 7.84
C ALA A 111 -24.44 -6.07 7.88
N THR A 112 -23.76 -6.42 8.98
CA THR A 112 -22.36 -6.02 9.18
C THR A 112 -21.37 -7.18 9.22
N GLU A 113 -21.79 -8.33 9.79
CA GLU A 113 -20.84 -9.42 10.08
C GLU A 113 -21.25 -10.78 9.51
N ASP A 114 -22.49 -11.18 9.69
CA ASP A 114 -22.93 -12.53 9.35
C ASP A 114 -24.35 -12.54 8.76
N PRO A 115 -24.50 -12.72 7.45
CA PRO A 115 -25.80 -12.68 6.78
C PRO A 115 -26.74 -13.81 7.19
N LEU A 116 -26.23 -14.86 7.86
CA LEU A 116 -27.01 -16.03 8.32
C LEU A 116 -27.26 -16.01 9.83
N ALA A 117 -26.76 -15.00 10.55
CA ALA A 117 -26.97 -14.90 11.99
C ALA A 117 -28.46 -14.96 12.34
N ALA A 118 -28.78 -15.72 13.38
CA ALA A 118 -30.10 -15.80 13.96
C ALA A 118 -30.05 -15.42 15.44
N ALA A 119 -30.84 -14.45 15.85
CA ALA A 119 -31.01 -14.08 17.24
C ALA A 119 -32.28 -14.72 17.77
N VAL A 120 -32.21 -15.27 18.98
CA VAL A 120 -33.37 -15.87 19.67
C VAL A 120 -33.36 -15.41 21.12
N ILE A 121 -34.53 -15.10 21.64
CA ILE A 121 -34.73 -14.88 23.07
C ILE A 121 -35.39 -16.15 23.64
N PRO A 122 -34.58 -17.05 24.25
CA PRO A 122 -35.13 -18.28 24.79
C PRO A 122 -36.03 -18.02 26.00
N ALA A 123 -36.86 -19.01 26.37
CA ALA A 123 -37.65 -18.95 27.57
C ALA A 123 -36.73 -18.75 28.79
N GLN A 124 -36.96 -17.68 29.55
CA GLN A 124 -36.10 -17.27 30.65
C GLN A 124 -36.93 -16.49 31.70
N ASN A 125 -36.43 -16.45 32.95
CA ASN A 125 -36.98 -15.58 33.96
C ASN A 125 -36.51 -14.13 33.75
N ILE A 126 -37.45 -13.20 33.59
CA ILE A 126 -37.21 -11.77 33.32
C ILE A 126 -37.55 -10.86 34.50
N ASP A 127 -37.92 -11.41 35.64
CA ASP A 127 -38.33 -10.64 36.84
C ASP A 127 -37.24 -9.67 37.32
N GLY A 128 -35.97 -9.99 37.11
CA GLY A 128 -34.82 -9.13 37.39
C GLY A 128 -34.57 -8.00 36.37
N GLY A 129 -35.40 -7.90 35.33
CA GLY A 129 -35.22 -6.92 34.25
C GLY A 129 -34.04 -7.20 33.32
N ILE A 130 -33.54 -8.45 33.29
CA ILE A 130 -32.44 -8.88 32.44
C ILE A 130 -33.02 -9.74 31.29
N VAL A 131 -32.66 -9.39 30.06
CA VAL A 131 -33.05 -10.16 28.88
C VAL A 131 -31.76 -10.73 28.22
N THR A 132 -31.69 -12.04 28.14
CA THR A 132 -30.62 -12.76 27.42
C THR A 132 -31.07 -13.06 26.01
N VAL A 133 -30.24 -12.71 25.05
CA VAL A 133 -30.41 -13.02 23.63
C VAL A 133 -29.31 -13.99 23.23
N THR A 134 -29.69 -15.16 22.72
CA THR A 134 -28.74 -16.10 22.13
C THR A 134 -28.59 -15.81 20.65
N LEU A 135 -27.31 -15.69 20.21
CA LEU A 135 -26.96 -15.39 18.84
C LEU A 135 -26.27 -16.61 18.21
N THR A 136 -26.97 -17.25 17.29
CA THR A 136 -26.39 -18.33 16.48
C THR A 136 -25.74 -17.73 15.24
N LEU A 137 -24.45 -18.02 15.04
CA LEU A 137 -23.67 -17.54 13.89
C LEU A 137 -23.68 -18.58 12.78
N GLY A 138 -23.69 -18.11 11.54
CA GLY A 138 -23.55 -18.92 10.36
C GLY A 138 -22.18 -19.59 10.26
N ARG A 139 -22.14 -20.77 9.63
CA ARG A 139 -20.88 -21.52 9.42
C ARG A 139 -20.71 -21.91 7.97
N TYR A 140 -19.44 -21.91 7.52
CA TYR A 140 -19.12 -22.46 6.21
C TYR A 140 -19.22 -23.98 6.24
N ARG A 141 -20.08 -24.54 5.37
CA ARG A 141 -20.18 -26.00 5.19
C ARG A 141 -19.17 -26.50 4.17
N GLU A 142 -19.32 -26.06 2.95
CA GLU A 142 -18.45 -26.42 1.84
C GLU A 142 -17.84 -25.17 1.23
N ILE A 143 -16.56 -25.25 0.83
CA ILE A 143 -15.84 -24.15 0.19
C ILE A 143 -15.38 -24.62 -1.17
N LYS A 144 -15.96 -24.05 -2.24
CA LYS A 144 -15.66 -24.39 -3.64
C LYS A 144 -14.87 -23.27 -4.29
N PHE A 145 -13.75 -23.63 -4.92
CA PHE A 145 -12.95 -22.73 -5.74
C PHE A 145 -13.25 -22.98 -7.22
N GLN A 146 -13.34 -21.90 -8.00
CA GLN A 146 -13.56 -21.97 -9.44
C GLN A 146 -12.82 -20.86 -10.18
N GLY A 147 -12.32 -21.19 -11.38
CA GLY A 147 -11.68 -20.22 -12.28
C GLY A 147 -10.20 -19.95 -12.00
N ASN A 148 -9.61 -20.52 -10.94
CA ASN A 148 -8.19 -20.41 -10.65
C ASN A 148 -7.37 -21.34 -11.58
N ARG A 149 -6.42 -20.75 -12.28
CA ARG A 149 -5.51 -21.46 -13.20
C ARG A 149 -4.05 -21.39 -12.75
N TRP A 150 -3.63 -20.22 -12.29
CA TRP A 150 -2.23 -19.92 -11.95
C TRP A 150 -1.95 -19.95 -10.45
N TYR A 151 -2.99 -19.86 -9.65
CA TYR A 151 -2.90 -19.89 -8.18
C TYR A 151 -3.62 -21.11 -7.65
N SER A 152 -2.94 -21.91 -6.83
CA SER A 152 -3.51 -23.14 -6.28
C SER A 152 -4.62 -22.85 -5.26
N GLU A 153 -5.58 -23.76 -5.14
CA GLU A 153 -6.62 -23.69 -4.12
C GLU A 153 -6.03 -23.64 -2.70
N ALA A 154 -4.98 -24.43 -2.44
CA ALA A 154 -4.31 -24.45 -1.14
C ALA A 154 -3.77 -23.07 -0.74
N LEU A 155 -3.09 -22.36 -1.66
CA LEU A 155 -2.62 -21.01 -1.43
C LEU A 155 -3.76 -20.01 -1.19
N LEU A 156 -4.83 -20.12 -1.97
CA LEU A 156 -5.99 -19.22 -1.85
C LEU A 156 -6.72 -19.44 -0.53
N ARG A 157 -6.87 -20.68 -0.09
CA ARG A 157 -7.48 -21.07 1.18
C ARG A 157 -6.68 -20.51 2.37
N GLU A 158 -5.36 -20.68 2.32
CA GLU A 158 -4.45 -20.11 3.33
C GLU A 158 -4.59 -18.59 3.42
N LYS A 159 -4.57 -17.88 2.28
CA LYS A 159 -4.66 -16.42 2.25
C LYS A 159 -6.01 -15.87 2.68
N LEU A 160 -7.08 -16.54 2.29
CA LEU A 160 -8.44 -16.15 2.69
C LEU A 160 -8.75 -16.55 4.14
N GLN A 161 -7.94 -17.42 4.76
CA GLN A 161 -8.11 -17.92 6.13
C GLN A 161 -9.50 -18.53 6.35
N ILE A 162 -10.03 -19.21 5.33
CA ILE A 162 -11.35 -19.85 5.33
C ILE A 162 -11.22 -21.36 5.49
N GLU A 163 -12.03 -21.91 6.38
CA GLU A 163 -12.09 -23.33 6.67
C GLU A 163 -13.55 -23.76 6.87
N SER A 164 -13.88 -25.00 6.50
CA SER A 164 -15.20 -25.58 6.77
C SER A 164 -15.45 -25.64 8.27
N GLY A 165 -16.67 -25.36 8.69
CA GLY A 165 -17.07 -25.31 10.11
C GLY A 165 -16.76 -24.00 10.83
N ARG A 166 -15.93 -23.11 10.27
CA ARG A 166 -15.71 -21.77 10.83
C ARG A 166 -16.94 -20.89 10.70
N THR A 167 -17.10 -19.99 11.67
CA THR A 167 -18.12 -18.95 11.63
C THR A 167 -17.88 -17.95 10.49
N ILE A 168 -18.98 -17.51 9.88
CA ILE A 168 -18.94 -16.47 8.84
C ILE A 168 -18.67 -15.13 9.51
N ARG A 169 -17.68 -14.39 8.99
CA ARG A 169 -17.36 -13.02 9.40
C ARG A 169 -17.03 -12.20 8.17
N MET A 170 -17.97 -11.38 7.74
CA MET A 170 -17.83 -10.57 6.53
C MET A 170 -16.68 -9.57 6.63
N SER A 171 -16.48 -8.93 7.78
CA SER A 171 -15.36 -8.00 7.99
C SER A 171 -14.00 -8.67 7.78
N THR A 172 -13.81 -9.87 8.34
CA THR A 172 -12.58 -10.66 8.17
C THR A 172 -12.43 -11.15 6.72
N LEU A 173 -13.52 -11.62 6.12
CA LEU A 173 -13.54 -12.11 4.75
C LEU A 173 -13.23 -10.99 3.75
N ASP A 174 -13.83 -9.82 3.88
CA ASP A 174 -13.57 -8.66 3.03
C ASP A 174 -12.13 -8.18 3.14
N GLN A 175 -11.57 -8.16 4.34
CA GLN A 175 -10.16 -7.85 4.55
C GLN A 175 -9.26 -8.89 3.88
N ALA A 176 -9.57 -10.17 4.04
CA ALA A 176 -8.80 -11.27 3.44
C ALA A 176 -8.89 -11.24 1.90
N ILE A 177 -10.07 -10.95 1.33
CA ILE A 177 -10.24 -10.74 -0.12
C ILE A 177 -9.38 -9.56 -0.58
N GLY A 178 -9.45 -8.42 0.13
CA GLY A 178 -8.67 -7.23 -0.21
C GLY A 178 -7.17 -7.47 -0.25
N THR A 179 -6.64 -8.28 0.68
CA THR A 179 -5.21 -8.65 0.72
C THR A 179 -4.83 -9.77 -0.24
N THR A 180 -5.80 -10.63 -0.60
CA THR A 180 -5.59 -11.69 -1.58
C THR A 180 -5.60 -11.16 -3.01
N ASN A 181 -6.36 -10.11 -3.31
CA ASN A 181 -6.41 -9.49 -4.63
C ASN A 181 -5.08 -8.83 -4.99
N SER A 182 -4.70 -8.97 -6.26
CA SER A 182 -3.44 -8.44 -6.80
C SER A 182 -3.62 -7.99 -8.25
N ALA A 183 -2.54 -7.51 -8.87
CA ALA A 183 -2.54 -7.22 -10.30
C ALA A 183 -2.78 -8.47 -11.18
N TYR A 184 -2.56 -9.67 -10.63
CA TYR A 184 -2.63 -10.93 -11.37
C TYR A 184 -3.81 -11.82 -11.00
N ARG A 185 -4.55 -11.49 -9.94
CA ARG A 185 -5.73 -12.23 -9.53
C ARG A 185 -6.77 -11.30 -8.91
N ASN A 186 -8.03 -11.61 -9.19
CA ASN A 186 -9.20 -10.98 -8.60
C ASN A 186 -10.09 -12.08 -8.03
N VAL A 187 -10.29 -12.04 -6.72
CA VAL A 187 -11.09 -13.00 -5.96
C VAL A 187 -12.41 -12.33 -5.61
N LYS A 188 -13.51 -13.03 -5.88
CA LYS A 188 -14.86 -12.69 -5.47
C LYS A 188 -15.44 -13.88 -4.73
N VAL A 189 -16.21 -13.63 -3.70
CA VAL A 189 -16.89 -14.67 -2.95
C VAL A 189 -18.39 -14.51 -3.04
N HIS A 190 -19.09 -15.63 -3.04
CA HIS A 190 -20.53 -15.70 -2.94
C HIS A 190 -20.89 -16.70 -1.85
N ILE A 191 -21.73 -16.26 -0.90
CA ILE A 191 -22.27 -17.10 0.17
C ILE A 191 -23.60 -17.63 -0.33
N ASP A 192 -23.71 -18.96 -0.41
CA ASP A 192 -24.89 -19.67 -0.86
C ASP A 192 -25.57 -20.33 0.36
N PRO A 193 -26.65 -19.72 0.92
CA PRO A 193 -27.31 -20.22 2.12
C PRO A 193 -27.97 -21.59 1.89
N ILE A 194 -27.87 -22.46 2.87
CA ILE A 194 -28.58 -23.74 2.85
C ILE A 194 -29.95 -23.55 3.48
N PRO A 195 -31.05 -23.88 2.79
CA PRO A 195 -32.40 -23.73 3.31
C PRO A 195 -32.57 -24.39 4.68
N ASN A 196 -33.23 -23.71 5.61
CA ASN A 196 -33.52 -24.19 6.97
C ASN A 196 -32.28 -24.54 7.80
N SER A 197 -31.14 -23.89 7.52
CA SER A 197 -29.88 -24.09 8.24
C SER A 197 -29.18 -22.74 8.47
N THR A 198 -28.33 -22.67 9.49
CA THR A 198 -27.38 -21.57 9.70
C THR A 198 -26.05 -21.82 8.96
N GLU A 199 -26.01 -22.85 8.11
CA GLU A 199 -24.85 -23.16 7.28
C GLU A 199 -24.97 -22.57 5.87
N ALA A 200 -23.84 -22.27 5.28
CA ALA A 200 -23.77 -21.87 3.87
C ALA A 200 -22.57 -22.49 3.16
N ASN A 201 -22.73 -22.71 1.86
CA ASN A 201 -21.59 -22.97 0.99
C ASN A 201 -20.93 -21.65 0.60
N LEU A 202 -19.60 -21.65 0.52
CA LEU A 202 -18.82 -20.52 0.04
C LEU A 202 -18.28 -20.83 -1.35
N ILE A 203 -18.69 -20.06 -2.34
CA ILE A 203 -18.19 -20.16 -3.71
C ILE A 203 -17.15 -19.05 -3.92
N VAL A 204 -15.89 -19.44 -4.09
CA VAL A 204 -14.76 -18.55 -4.32
C VAL A 204 -14.46 -18.52 -5.82
N SER A 205 -14.88 -17.47 -6.48
CA SER A 205 -14.64 -17.25 -7.91
C SER A 205 -13.34 -16.46 -8.09
N VAL A 206 -12.39 -17.05 -8.80
CA VAL A 206 -11.06 -16.48 -9.03
C VAL A 206 -10.90 -16.17 -10.51
N GLN A 207 -10.53 -14.94 -10.81
CA GLN A 207 -10.11 -14.54 -12.14
C GLN A 207 -8.62 -14.24 -12.06
N ASP A 208 -7.79 -15.19 -12.47
CA ASP A 208 -6.35 -15.02 -12.47
C ASP A 208 -5.78 -15.00 -13.89
N LYS A 209 -4.56 -14.47 -14.01
CA LYS A 209 -3.78 -14.43 -15.24
C LYS A 209 -2.35 -14.84 -14.95
N LEU A 210 -1.62 -15.18 -16.00
CA LEU A 210 -0.19 -15.50 -15.89
C LEU A 210 0.53 -14.41 -15.07
N PRO A 211 1.13 -14.75 -13.92
CA PRO A 211 1.79 -13.76 -13.05
C PRO A 211 3.20 -13.38 -13.56
N LEU A 212 3.33 -13.22 -14.87
CA LEU A 212 4.54 -12.80 -15.56
C LEU A 212 4.37 -11.38 -16.07
N ARG A 213 5.37 -10.56 -15.86
CA ARG A 213 5.44 -9.21 -16.41
C ARG A 213 6.78 -9.00 -17.11
N ILE A 214 6.73 -8.48 -18.31
CA ILE A 214 7.90 -8.08 -19.09
C ILE A 214 7.87 -6.56 -19.24
N ILE A 215 9.00 -5.91 -19.02
CA ILE A 215 9.15 -4.47 -19.17
C ILE A 215 10.28 -4.15 -20.14
N GLY A 216 10.09 -3.11 -20.90
CA GLY A 216 11.13 -2.47 -21.72
C GLY A 216 11.03 -0.96 -21.54
N MET A 217 12.17 -0.28 -21.46
CA MET A 217 12.23 1.17 -21.32
C MET A 217 13.44 1.72 -22.04
N ALA A 218 13.26 2.90 -22.63
CA ALA A 218 14.36 3.71 -23.15
C ALA A 218 14.16 5.15 -22.70
N ASP A 219 15.24 5.82 -22.29
CA ASP A 219 15.24 7.23 -21.91
C ASP A 219 16.57 7.92 -22.26
N ASN A 220 16.60 9.24 -22.20
CA ASN A 220 17.80 10.06 -22.41
C ASN A 220 18.41 10.58 -21.10
N ALA A 221 18.24 9.85 -19.99
CA ALA A 221 18.79 10.20 -18.67
C ALA A 221 20.21 9.65 -18.44
N GLY A 222 20.94 9.34 -19.49
CA GLY A 222 22.36 9.03 -19.45
C GLY A 222 23.25 10.27 -19.48
N ASN A 223 24.55 10.06 -19.68
CA ASN A 223 25.56 11.10 -19.77
C ASN A 223 26.47 10.91 -21.00
N GLU A 224 27.33 11.87 -21.26
CA GLU A 224 28.23 11.85 -22.46
C GLU A 224 29.29 10.75 -22.37
N ILE A 225 29.67 10.34 -21.17
CA ILE A 225 30.75 9.39 -20.91
C ILE A 225 30.25 7.95 -21.06
N LEU A 226 29.20 7.60 -20.32
CA LEU A 226 28.65 6.23 -20.28
C LEU A 226 27.60 5.96 -21.37
N GLY A 227 27.12 7.02 -22.03
CA GLY A 227 26.06 6.96 -23.02
C GLY A 227 24.89 7.85 -22.65
N LYS A 228 24.32 8.56 -23.65
CA LYS A 228 23.22 9.53 -23.45
C LYS A 228 21.88 8.83 -23.32
N THR A 229 21.71 7.71 -24.00
CA THR A 229 20.49 6.90 -24.01
C THR A 229 20.66 5.69 -23.13
N ARG A 230 19.69 5.42 -22.25
CA ARG A 230 19.64 4.21 -21.44
C ARG A 230 18.55 3.28 -21.94
N PHE A 231 18.83 1.99 -21.92
CA PHE A 231 17.91 0.91 -22.21
C PHE A 231 17.76 0.03 -20.98
N ILE A 232 16.53 -0.31 -20.64
CA ILE A 232 16.20 -1.17 -19.51
C ILE A 232 15.28 -2.27 -20.01
N GLY A 233 15.67 -3.53 -19.80
CA GLY A 233 14.85 -4.70 -20.03
C GLY A 233 14.64 -5.43 -18.72
N GLY A 234 13.43 -5.91 -18.46
CA GLY A 234 13.17 -6.62 -17.21
C GLY A 234 12.06 -7.63 -17.31
N VAL A 235 12.11 -8.61 -16.40
CA VAL A 235 11.11 -9.65 -16.23
C VAL A 235 10.80 -9.82 -14.75
N SER A 236 9.52 -10.02 -14.42
CA SER A 236 9.12 -10.37 -13.06
C SER A 236 8.07 -11.47 -13.06
N TYR A 237 8.14 -12.36 -12.08
CA TYR A 237 7.19 -13.44 -11.87
C TYR A 237 6.68 -13.40 -10.43
N ALA A 238 5.34 -13.34 -10.25
CA ALA A 238 4.71 -13.01 -8.97
C ALA A 238 4.03 -14.22 -8.27
N ASN A 239 4.39 -15.45 -8.61
CA ASN A 239 3.94 -16.65 -7.91
C ASN A 239 5.02 -17.73 -7.92
N LEU A 240 6.25 -17.35 -7.59
CA LEU A 240 7.39 -18.28 -7.54
C LEU A 240 7.08 -19.41 -6.55
N TRP A 241 7.33 -20.65 -6.99
CA TRP A 241 7.04 -21.90 -6.27
C TRP A 241 5.57 -22.08 -5.85
N GLY A 242 4.62 -21.34 -6.45
CA GLY A 242 3.21 -21.41 -6.07
C GLY A 242 2.90 -20.86 -4.67
N ARG A 243 3.81 -20.05 -4.09
CA ARG A 243 3.71 -19.49 -2.72
C ARG A 243 3.48 -17.98 -2.68
N ASP A 244 3.08 -17.38 -3.80
CA ASP A 244 2.90 -15.92 -3.93
C ASP A 244 4.20 -15.11 -3.71
N HIS A 245 5.37 -15.76 -3.75
CA HIS A 245 6.64 -15.08 -3.75
C HIS A 245 6.85 -14.42 -5.11
N SER A 246 7.53 -13.29 -5.15
CA SER A 246 7.88 -12.64 -6.41
C SER A 246 9.38 -12.52 -6.59
N ILE A 247 9.81 -12.69 -7.83
CA ILE A 247 11.17 -12.40 -8.26
C ILE A 247 11.12 -11.46 -9.44
N SER A 248 12.02 -10.50 -9.48
CA SER A 248 12.22 -9.64 -10.64
C SER A 248 13.72 -9.54 -10.98
N TYR A 249 14.00 -9.39 -12.25
CA TYR A 249 15.32 -9.13 -12.77
C TYR A 249 15.24 -8.01 -13.78
N GLN A 250 16.19 -7.07 -13.73
CA GLN A 250 16.31 -5.98 -14.67
C GLN A 250 17.76 -5.87 -15.13
N TYR A 251 17.93 -5.67 -16.43
CA TYR A 251 19.19 -5.33 -17.08
C TYR A 251 19.11 -3.89 -17.58
N ILE A 252 20.13 -3.10 -17.24
CA ILE A 252 20.25 -1.70 -17.62
C ILE A 252 21.54 -1.54 -18.41
N THR A 253 21.47 -0.88 -19.57
CA THR A 253 22.64 -0.55 -20.36
C THR A 253 22.44 0.81 -21.06
N SER A 254 23.45 1.27 -21.80
CA SER A 254 23.38 2.47 -22.63
C SER A 254 23.67 2.12 -24.09
N GLU A 255 23.60 3.10 -24.99
CA GLU A 255 24.07 2.93 -26.38
C GLU A 255 25.56 2.58 -26.45
N LYS A 256 26.33 2.87 -25.38
CA LYS A 256 27.71 2.42 -25.20
C LYS A 256 27.74 1.19 -24.30
N TYR A 257 27.12 0.10 -24.74
CA TYR A 257 26.88 -1.11 -23.95
C TYR A 257 28.14 -1.72 -23.30
N ARG A 258 29.34 -1.46 -23.85
CA ARG A 258 30.64 -1.90 -23.28
C ARG A 258 31.08 -1.05 -22.10
N ASN A 259 30.55 0.17 -21.96
CA ASN A 259 30.97 1.12 -20.94
C ASN A 259 30.01 1.14 -19.73
N PHE A 260 28.84 0.51 -19.84
CA PHE A 260 27.87 0.51 -18.76
C PHE A 260 26.94 -0.70 -18.83
N ALA A 261 26.90 -1.46 -17.75
CA ALA A 261 25.95 -2.55 -17.53
C ALA A 261 25.49 -2.56 -16.07
N GLY A 262 24.22 -2.78 -15.87
CA GLY A 262 23.62 -2.91 -14.53
C GLY A 262 22.68 -4.11 -14.48
N HIS A 263 22.78 -4.90 -13.43
CA HIS A 263 21.93 -6.04 -13.13
C HIS A 263 21.27 -5.80 -11.79
N ILE A 264 19.95 -5.81 -11.75
CA ILE A 264 19.18 -5.63 -10.53
C ILE A 264 18.26 -6.82 -10.35
N MET A 265 18.26 -7.40 -9.18
CA MET A 265 17.40 -8.50 -8.80
C MET A 265 16.68 -8.19 -7.49
N ASP A 266 15.38 -8.44 -7.47
CA ASP A 266 14.56 -8.31 -6.27
C ASP A 266 13.80 -9.62 -6.05
N TYR A 267 13.80 -10.06 -4.81
CA TYR A 267 12.99 -11.19 -4.35
C TYR A 267 12.13 -10.74 -3.18
N THR A 268 10.81 -10.98 -3.27
CA THR A 268 9.87 -10.63 -2.19
C THR A 268 9.13 -11.87 -1.72
N MET A 269 9.14 -12.07 -0.42
CA MET A 269 8.43 -13.12 0.29
C MET A 269 7.33 -12.48 1.15
N PRO A 270 6.05 -12.69 0.83
CA PRO A 270 4.95 -12.31 1.71
C PRO A 270 4.91 -13.22 2.94
N LEU A 271 4.67 -12.62 4.10
CA LEU A 271 4.49 -13.30 5.38
C LEU A 271 3.06 -13.08 5.89
N PRO A 272 2.60 -13.83 6.90
CA PRO A 272 1.31 -13.62 7.53
C PRO A 272 1.13 -12.18 8.03
N ARG A 273 -0.13 -11.74 8.18
CA ARG A 273 -0.49 -10.40 8.67
C ARG A 273 0.08 -9.25 7.83
N GLN A 274 0.14 -9.42 6.51
CA GLN A 274 0.62 -8.41 5.54
C GLN A 274 2.08 -7.99 5.75
N GLN A 275 2.88 -8.82 6.39
CA GLN A 275 4.31 -8.60 6.53
C GLN A 275 5.02 -9.06 5.25
N THR A 276 6.21 -8.50 4.99
CA THR A 276 7.03 -8.90 3.83
C THR A 276 8.50 -8.89 4.18
N VAL A 277 9.24 -9.82 3.58
CA VAL A 277 10.70 -9.77 3.47
C VAL A 277 11.05 -9.53 2.01
N ASN A 278 11.88 -8.53 1.76
CA ASN A 278 12.43 -8.25 0.44
C ASN A 278 13.96 -8.36 0.49
N ILE A 279 14.53 -9.03 -0.50
CA ILE A 279 15.98 -9.09 -0.70
C ILE A 279 16.25 -8.50 -2.07
N SER A 280 17.03 -7.41 -2.09
CA SER A 280 17.45 -6.71 -3.31
C SER A 280 18.94 -6.90 -3.50
N ALA A 281 19.36 -7.14 -4.72
CA ALA A 281 20.76 -7.18 -5.11
C ALA A 281 20.96 -6.37 -6.39
N ALA A 282 22.00 -5.57 -6.44
CA ALA A 282 22.40 -4.87 -7.66
C ALA A 282 23.91 -5.04 -7.90
N PHE A 283 24.24 -5.25 -9.16
CA PHE A 283 25.61 -5.22 -9.68
C PHE A 283 25.65 -4.25 -10.83
N ILE A 284 26.46 -3.22 -10.71
CA ILE A 284 26.62 -2.17 -11.73
C ILE A 284 28.11 -2.06 -12.08
N GLU A 285 28.40 -2.12 -13.36
CA GLU A 285 29.72 -1.97 -13.92
C GLU A 285 29.74 -0.77 -14.87
N ALA A 286 30.72 0.11 -14.69
CA ALA A 286 30.92 1.28 -15.51
C ALA A 286 32.41 1.44 -15.81
N THR A 287 32.79 1.38 -17.08
CA THR A 287 34.15 1.48 -17.57
C THR A 287 34.28 2.63 -18.58
N PRO A 288 34.11 3.89 -18.13
CA PRO A 288 34.31 5.02 -19.02
C PRO A 288 35.75 5.15 -19.44
N THR A 289 35.97 5.41 -20.73
CA THR A 289 37.28 5.70 -21.29
C THR A 289 37.38 7.16 -21.71
N PHE A 290 38.50 7.79 -21.41
CA PHE A 290 38.78 9.20 -21.74
C PHE A 290 40.07 9.25 -22.59
N TYR A 291 40.25 10.31 -23.36
CA TYR A 291 41.44 10.56 -24.16
C TYR A 291 41.82 9.38 -25.03
N ASP A 292 40.89 8.87 -25.86
CA ASP A 292 41.06 7.74 -26.78
C ASP A 292 41.58 6.44 -26.12
N GLY A 293 41.18 6.23 -24.87
CA GLY A 293 41.51 5.03 -24.10
C GLY A 293 42.79 5.14 -23.26
N LEU A 294 43.46 6.27 -23.26
CA LEU A 294 44.65 6.49 -22.44
C LEU A 294 44.33 6.54 -20.93
N LEU A 295 43.16 7.03 -20.58
CA LEU A 295 42.65 7.08 -19.22
C LEU A 295 41.36 6.26 -19.15
N ALA A 296 41.34 5.23 -18.34
CA ALA A 296 40.16 4.43 -18.04
C ALA A 296 39.81 4.52 -16.54
N GLN A 297 38.52 4.51 -16.23
CA GLN A 297 38.04 4.43 -14.87
C GLN A 297 37.18 3.16 -14.77
N ASP A 298 37.58 2.21 -13.92
CA ASP A 298 36.80 1.00 -13.67
C ASP A 298 35.98 1.17 -12.39
N GLY A 299 34.69 1.35 -12.54
CA GLY A 299 33.73 1.49 -11.44
C GLY A 299 32.86 0.25 -11.31
N LYS A 300 32.96 -0.45 -10.18
CA LYS A 300 32.09 -1.58 -9.85
C LYS A 300 31.34 -1.26 -8.56
N ASN A 301 30.02 -1.42 -8.60
CA ASN A 301 29.17 -1.30 -7.44
C ASN A 301 28.39 -2.59 -7.25
N ILE A 302 28.54 -3.18 -6.06
CA ILE A 302 27.73 -4.31 -5.63
C ILE A 302 26.90 -3.83 -4.44
N SER A 303 25.61 -4.08 -4.43
CA SER A 303 24.80 -3.83 -3.26
C SER A 303 23.84 -4.99 -2.99
N VAL A 304 23.67 -5.31 -1.71
CA VAL A 304 22.69 -6.30 -1.23
C VAL A 304 21.99 -5.69 -0.04
N GLU A 305 20.68 -5.76 -0.03
CA GLU A 305 19.84 -5.28 1.08
C GLU A 305 18.78 -6.32 1.42
N ALA A 306 18.61 -6.62 2.69
CA ALA A 306 17.51 -7.40 3.23
C ALA A 306 16.61 -6.47 4.05
N LYS A 307 15.33 -6.41 3.67
CA LYS A 307 14.33 -5.51 4.25
C LYS A 307 13.14 -6.30 4.76
N TYR A 308 12.78 -6.07 6.00
CA TYR A 308 11.53 -6.54 6.61
C TYR A 308 10.55 -5.38 6.73
N SER A 309 9.29 -5.58 6.33
CA SER A 309 8.25 -4.57 6.43
C SER A 309 6.99 -5.13 7.07
N ARG A 310 6.29 -4.29 7.83
CA ARG A 310 5.00 -4.64 8.41
C ARG A 310 4.09 -3.42 8.53
N PRO A 311 2.76 -3.59 8.39
CA PRO A 311 1.81 -2.55 8.74
C PRO A 311 1.80 -2.32 10.26
N LEU A 312 1.69 -1.06 10.67
CA LEU A 312 1.52 -0.61 12.04
C LEU A 312 0.30 0.29 12.12
N ARG A 313 -0.53 0.09 13.12
CA ARG A 313 -1.63 1.00 13.42
C ARG A 313 -1.28 1.85 14.63
N LEU A 314 -1.17 3.16 14.41
CA LEU A 314 -0.89 4.14 15.45
C LEU A 314 -2.11 5.06 15.60
N GLY A 315 -2.87 4.87 16.66
CA GLY A 315 -4.17 5.52 16.85
C GLY A 315 -5.16 5.12 15.76
N HIS A 316 -5.63 6.09 14.98
CA HIS A 316 -6.61 5.87 13.90
C HIS A 316 -5.97 5.81 12.50
N ARG A 317 -4.64 5.73 12.39
CA ARG A 317 -3.90 5.77 11.13
C ARG A 317 -3.07 4.52 10.93
N ASP A 318 -3.03 4.07 9.70
CA ASP A 318 -2.20 2.96 9.25
C ASP A 318 -0.88 3.51 8.71
N PHE A 319 0.21 2.88 9.13
CA PHE A 319 1.57 3.15 8.69
C PHE A 319 2.19 1.85 8.20
N ASP A 320 3.12 1.96 7.27
CA ASP A 320 4.03 0.89 6.91
C ASP A 320 5.39 1.18 7.55
N TRP A 321 5.79 0.35 8.50
CA TRP A 321 7.12 0.39 9.09
C TRP A 321 8.02 -0.62 8.44
N PHE A 322 9.29 -0.27 8.28
CA PHE A 322 10.29 -1.22 7.84
C PHE A 322 11.62 -1.04 8.57
N ALA A 323 12.40 -2.13 8.59
CA ALA A 323 13.81 -2.13 8.93
C ALA A 323 14.57 -2.93 7.88
N SER A 324 15.75 -2.48 7.52
CA SER A 324 16.64 -3.19 6.59
C SER A 324 18.09 -3.14 7.03
N ALA A 325 18.85 -4.12 6.58
CA ALA A 325 20.29 -4.17 6.67
C ALA A 325 20.86 -4.29 5.25
N GLY A 326 21.81 -3.45 4.92
CA GLY A 326 22.40 -3.36 3.59
C GLY A 326 23.92 -3.35 3.62
N PHE A 327 24.46 -3.89 2.56
CA PHE A 327 25.88 -3.87 2.21
C PHE A 327 26.05 -3.28 0.83
N LYS A 328 27.02 -2.38 0.66
CA LYS A 328 27.43 -1.84 -0.64
C LYS A 328 28.96 -1.89 -0.74
N GLU A 329 29.48 -2.44 -1.80
CA GLU A 329 30.88 -2.29 -2.21
C GLU A 329 30.95 -1.23 -3.29
N THR A 330 31.73 -0.18 -3.08
CA THR A 330 32.01 0.84 -4.10
C THR A 330 33.47 0.74 -4.51
N ASN A 331 33.71 0.72 -5.82
CA ASN A 331 35.05 0.68 -6.38
C ASN A 331 35.19 1.78 -7.45
N ASN A 332 36.14 2.69 -7.27
CA ASN A 332 36.51 3.73 -8.23
C ASN A 332 37.98 3.64 -8.51
N ASN A 333 38.38 2.72 -9.37
CA ASN A 333 39.77 2.58 -9.82
C ASN A 333 40.02 3.53 -10.98
N LEU A 334 41.16 4.21 -10.95
CA LEU A 334 41.66 5.03 -12.05
C LEU A 334 42.89 4.35 -12.67
N GLU A 335 42.82 4.07 -13.96
CA GLU A 335 43.91 3.49 -14.75
C GLU A 335 44.46 4.51 -15.76
N PHE A 336 45.76 4.61 -15.88
CA PHE A 336 46.45 5.41 -16.87
C PHE A 336 47.42 4.56 -17.68
N GLY A 337 47.20 4.47 -18.98
CA GLY A 337 48.04 3.64 -19.87
C GLY A 337 48.02 2.13 -19.55
N GLY A 338 46.94 1.64 -18.90
CA GLY A 338 46.82 0.25 -18.46
C GLY A 338 47.38 -0.03 -17.06
N GLU A 339 47.98 0.96 -16.40
CA GLU A 339 48.47 0.84 -15.02
C GLU A 339 47.49 1.49 -14.03
N SER A 340 47.23 0.81 -12.92
CA SER A 340 46.35 1.32 -11.87
C SER A 340 47.03 2.47 -11.10
N VAL A 341 46.46 3.67 -11.22
CA VAL A 341 46.96 4.90 -10.53
C VAL A 341 46.26 5.10 -9.20
N LEU A 342 45.01 4.71 -9.11
CA LEU A 342 44.21 4.82 -7.90
C LEU A 342 43.31 3.59 -7.77
N ALA A 343 43.40 2.91 -6.64
CA ALA A 343 42.56 1.74 -6.32
C ALA A 343 41.86 1.98 -4.98
N ASN A 344 40.73 2.69 -5.03
CA ASN A 344 39.92 2.94 -3.83
C ASN A 344 38.71 2.03 -3.81
N LYS A 345 38.69 1.13 -2.84
CA LYS A 345 37.53 0.27 -2.53
C LYS A 345 37.05 0.58 -1.13
N ALA A 346 35.81 0.99 -1.01
CA ALA A 346 35.18 1.21 0.26
C ALA A 346 33.93 0.32 0.40
N ASP A 347 33.79 -0.32 1.54
CA ASP A 347 32.60 -1.05 1.91
C ASP A 347 31.70 -0.19 2.80
N ILE A 348 30.41 -0.21 2.54
CA ILE A 348 29.40 0.54 3.30
C ILE A 348 28.42 -0.47 3.91
N PHE A 349 28.31 -0.45 5.23
CA PHE A 349 27.29 -1.21 5.96
C PHE A 349 26.25 -0.24 6.50
N GLN A 350 24.98 -0.57 6.30
CA GLN A 350 23.89 0.31 6.71
C GLN A 350 22.78 -0.47 7.38
N VAL A 351 22.22 0.12 8.42
CA VAL A 351 20.92 -0.26 8.98
C VAL A 351 19.97 0.90 8.72
N ILE A 352 18.84 0.61 8.11
CA ILE A 352 17.87 1.62 7.74
C ILE A 352 16.55 1.27 8.39
N THR A 353 15.88 2.26 8.99
CA THR A 353 14.51 2.11 9.44
C THR A 353 13.66 3.27 8.92
N GLY A 354 12.40 3.01 8.70
CA GLY A 354 11.51 4.05 8.19
C GLY A 354 10.04 3.78 8.41
N LEU A 355 9.28 4.84 8.26
CA LEU A 355 7.82 4.86 8.32
C LEU A 355 7.26 5.53 7.08
N SER A 356 6.17 4.99 6.55
CA SER A 356 5.41 5.64 5.50
C SER A 356 3.91 5.53 5.76
N THR A 357 3.14 6.50 5.26
CA THR A 357 1.67 6.48 5.34
C THR A 357 1.07 7.22 4.15
N VAL A 358 -0.14 6.81 3.78
CA VAL A 358 -0.95 7.48 2.76
C VAL A 358 -2.26 7.94 3.39
N ILE A 359 -2.50 9.24 3.37
CA ILE A 359 -3.70 9.87 3.90
C ILE A 359 -4.55 10.35 2.74
N ARG A 360 -5.77 9.84 2.62
CA ARG A 360 -6.72 10.26 1.59
C ARG A 360 -7.70 11.27 2.15
N ASP A 361 -8.04 12.27 1.35
CA ASP A 361 -9.08 13.25 1.65
C ASP A 361 -10.01 13.43 0.45
N SER A 362 -11.03 14.27 0.58
CA SER A 362 -12.02 14.52 -0.48
C SER A 362 -11.45 15.11 -1.77
N ARG A 363 -10.28 15.75 -1.68
CA ARG A 363 -9.62 16.42 -2.81
C ARG A 363 -8.37 15.69 -3.31
N GLY A 364 -8.04 14.50 -2.78
CA GLY A 364 -6.87 13.75 -3.23
C GLY A 364 -6.19 12.95 -2.14
N GLY A 365 -4.89 13.19 -1.89
CA GLY A 365 -4.17 12.47 -0.86
C GLY A 365 -2.77 13.00 -0.61
N TRP A 366 -2.26 12.63 0.55
CA TRP A 366 -0.89 12.85 0.98
C TRP A 366 -0.15 11.52 1.05
N ALA A 367 1.09 11.49 0.66
CA ALA A 367 2.01 10.40 0.98
C ALA A 367 3.20 10.99 1.74
N LEU A 368 3.47 10.45 2.91
CA LEU A 368 4.58 10.84 3.77
C LEU A 368 5.48 9.64 3.97
N SER A 369 6.79 9.85 3.91
CA SER A 369 7.77 8.84 4.28
C SER A 369 8.96 9.48 4.94
N GLY A 370 9.46 8.84 5.99
CA GLY A 370 10.68 9.23 6.69
C GLY A 370 11.57 8.02 6.88
N THR A 371 12.88 8.19 6.69
CA THR A 371 13.88 7.13 6.91
C THR A 371 15.06 7.67 7.70
N ILE A 372 15.64 6.80 8.51
CA ILE A 372 16.90 7.02 9.20
C ILE A 372 17.84 5.90 8.76
N THR A 373 18.98 6.27 8.21
CA THR A 373 20.07 5.39 7.83
C THR A 373 21.22 5.57 8.81
N TYR A 374 21.70 4.48 9.37
CA TYR A 374 22.85 4.42 10.25
C TYR A 374 23.93 3.53 9.66
N SER A 375 25.13 4.05 9.49
CA SER A 375 26.33 3.28 9.17
C SER A 375 27.21 3.21 10.42
N PRO A 376 27.52 2.01 10.94
CA PRO A 376 28.31 1.89 12.18
C PRO A 376 29.79 2.23 11.98
N GLY A 377 30.33 2.03 10.79
CA GLY A 377 31.76 2.13 10.53
C GLY A 377 32.59 1.01 11.19
N ASN A 378 33.79 0.78 10.68
CA ASN A 378 34.76 -0.18 11.19
C ASN A 378 34.26 -1.62 11.30
N VAL A 379 33.35 -2.02 10.42
CA VAL A 379 32.80 -3.40 10.37
C VAL A 379 33.84 -4.38 9.80
N ASN A 380 34.62 -3.93 8.82
CA ASN A 380 35.72 -4.70 8.25
C ASN A 380 36.88 -3.77 7.83
N SER A 381 37.95 -4.33 7.28
CA SER A 381 39.16 -3.58 6.88
C SER A 381 38.91 -2.57 5.77
N ARG A 382 37.82 -2.69 4.99
CA ARG A 382 37.43 -1.74 3.92
C ARG A 382 36.33 -0.77 4.33
N ASN A 383 35.82 -0.88 5.55
CA ASN A 383 34.82 0.04 6.13
C ASN A 383 35.44 0.92 7.21
N THR A 384 36.55 1.60 6.89
CA THR A 384 37.26 2.47 7.84
C THR A 384 37.14 3.93 7.49
N THR A 385 37.21 4.81 8.49
CA THR A 385 37.17 6.25 8.24
C THR A 385 38.33 6.72 7.38
N ALA A 386 39.50 6.09 7.46
CA ALA A 386 40.64 6.44 6.61
C ALA A 386 40.33 6.23 5.12
N LEU A 387 39.77 5.05 4.75
CA LEU A 387 39.39 4.78 3.34
C LEU A 387 38.22 5.65 2.87
N PHE A 388 37.33 6.06 3.75
CA PHE A 388 36.27 7.00 3.41
C PHE A 388 36.84 8.41 3.17
N ASP A 389 37.77 8.85 4.00
CA ASP A 389 38.47 10.13 3.84
C ASP A 389 39.32 10.16 2.58
N ASP A 390 40.02 9.07 2.25
CA ASP A 390 40.76 8.91 0.99
C ASP A 390 39.83 8.98 -0.24
N SER A 391 38.62 8.44 -0.14
CA SER A 391 37.63 8.46 -1.22
C SER A 391 36.95 9.83 -1.35
N ARG A 392 36.73 10.51 -0.26
CA ARG A 392 36.22 11.88 -0.17
C ARG A 392 36.66 12.52 1.14
N LEU A 393 37.45 13.57 1.02
CA LEU A 393 38.02 14.29 2.16
C LEU A 393 36.94 14.71 3.17
N GLY A 394 37.16 14.35 4.44
CA GLY A 394 36.23 14.60 5.54
C GLY A 394 35.09 13.59 5.69
N ALA A 395 34.98 12.60 4.80
CA ALA A 395 34.00 11.55 4.94
C ALA A 395 34.38 10.55 6.06
N LYS A 396 33.37 10.04 6.75
CA LYS A 396 33.55 9.06 7.84
C LYS A 396 32.73 7.81 7.56
N ALA A 397 33.27 6.64 7.95
CA ALA A 397 32.57 5.39 7.80
C ALA A 397 31.35 5.29 8.74
N ASN A 398 31.39 5.97 9.89
CA ASN A 398 30.26 6.08 10.79
C ASN A 398 29.48 7.38 10.54
N TYR A 399 28.22 7.25 10.19
CA TYR A 399 27.34 8.38 9.90
C TYR A 399 25.86 8.06 10.12
N VAL A 400 25.07 9.10 10.23
CA VAL A 400 23.60 9.03 10.25
C VAL A 400 23.07 9.94 9.14
N VAL A 401 22.08 9.44 8.39
CA VAL A 401 21.33 10.22 7.39
C VAL A 401 19.85 10.10 7.66
N GLY A 402 19.19 11.25 7.76
CA GLY A 402 17.73 11.34 7.81
C GLY A 402 17.18 11.84 6.48
N ASN A 403 16.16 11.15 5.95
CA ASN A 403 15.42 11.58 4.76
C ASN A 403 13.94 11.73 5.10
N LEU A 404 13.32 12.80 4.58
CA LEU A 404 11.89 13.03 4.68
C LEU A 404 11.34 13.33 3.28
N SER A 405 10.27 12.66 2.87
CA SER A 405 9.56 12.93 1.63
C SER A 405 8.08 13.17 1.90
N LEU A 406 7.57 14.23 1.32
CA LEU A 406 6.17 14.63 1.36
C LEU A 406 5.66 14.74 -0.08
N GLN A 407 4.53 14.10 -0.37
CA GLN A 407 3.87 14.21 -1.66
C GLN A 407 2.41 14.60 -1.44
N ARG A 408 1.91 15.49 -2.29
CA ARG A 408 0.52 15.91 -2.31
C ARG A 408 -0.05 15.76 -3.72
N LEU A 409 -1.11 14.99 -3.86
CA LEU A 409 -1.98 15.05 -5.02
C LEU A 409 -3.23 15.84 -4.64
N LEU A 410 -3.48 16.94 -5.33
CA LEU A 410 -4.65 17.78 -5.15
C LEU A 410 -5.48 17.79 -6.44
N LYS A 411 -6.70 17.29 -6.38
CA LYS A 411 -7.67 17.38 -7.47
C LYS A 411 -8.29 18.77 -7.47
N LEU A 412 -8.10 19.46 -8.56
CA LEU A 412 -8.73 20.75 -8.85
C LEU A 412 -10.01 20.53 -9.67
N GLY A 413 -10.85 21.53 -9.79
CA GLY A 413 -12.04 21.46 -10.64
C GLY A 413 -11.70 21.17 -12.12
N GLY A 414 -12.67 20.63 -12.87
CA GLY A 414 -12.51 20.41 -14.33
C GLY A 414 -11.50 19.32 -14.72
N GLY A 415 -11.10 18.44 -13.81
CA GLY A 415 -10.15 17.36 -14.10
C GLY A 415 -8.68 17.75 -14.04
N TRP A 416 -8.35 18.97 -13.61
CA TRP A 416 -6.99 19.40 -13.33
C TRP A 416 -6.47 18.78 -12.03
N GLU A 417 -5.19 18.46 -12.00
CA GLU A 417 -4.52 17.88 -10.84
C GLU A 417 -3.19 18.60 -10.57
N LEU A 418 -3.00 19.05 -9.33
CA LEU A 418 -1.72 19.55 -8.86
C LEU A 418 -1.02 18.44 -8.08
N PHE A 419 0.17 18.06 -8.53
CA PHE A 419 1.04 17.13 -7.82
C PHE A 419 2.27 17.89 -7.33
N THR A 420 2.54 17.82 -6.03
CA THR A 420 3.70 18.45 -5.42
C THR A 420 4.47 17.39 -4.63
N ARG A 421 5.80 17.38 -4.78
CA ARG A 421 6.73 16.56 -4.01
C ARG A 421 7.80 17.44 -3.37
N ALA A 422 8.03 17.26 -2.09
CA ALA A 422 9.15 17.86 -1.37
C ALA A 422 10.00 16.75 -0.74
N THR A 423 11.31 16.88 -0.80
CA THR A 423 12.25 15.92 -0.19
C THR A 423 13.33 16.68 0.55
N VAL A 424 13.71 16.20 1.73
CA VAL A 424 14.77 16.77 2.57
C VAL A 424 15.72 15.65 2.95
N GLN A 425 17.03 15.90 2.87
CA GLN A 425 18.07 15.06 3.44
C GLN A 425 18.91 15.85 4.44
N ARG A 426 19.26 15.22 5.55
CA ARG A 426 20.23 15.72 6.52
C ARG A 426 21.19 14.61 6.93
N ALA A 427 22.49 14.86 6.79
CA ALA A 427 23.56 13.96 7.23
C ALA A 427 24.27 14.51 8.47
N SER A 428 24.94 13.62 9.20
CA SER A 428 25.74 13.95 10.38
C SER A 428 27.19 14.39 10.05
N GLY A 429 27.58 14.36 8.77
CA GLY A 429 28.91 14.71 8.27
C GLY A 429 29.02 14.51 6.77
N ASN A 430 30.23 14.65 6.23
CA ASN A 430 30.49 14.42 4.82
C ASN A 430 30.24 12.95 4.47
N LEU A 431 29.54 12.72 3.36
CA LEU A 431 29.13 11.39 2.87
C LEU A 431 29.97 11.01 1.62
N LEU A 432 30.15 9.72 1.38
CA LEU A 432 30.61 9.25 0.07
C LEU A 432 29.63 9.65 -1.02
N SER A 433 30.09 9.82 -2.25
CA SER A 433 29.29 10.31 -3.39
C SER A 433 28.05 9.46 -3.66
N SER A 434 28.08 8.15 -3.35
CA SER A 434 26.94 7.24 -3.46
C SER A 434 25.82 7.53 -2.46
N GLU A 435 26.12 8.20 -1.36
CA GLU A 435 25.17 8.50 -0.27
C GLU A 435 24.71 9.97 -0.27
N GLN A 436 25.29 10.80 -1.12
CA GLN A 436 24.95 12.21 -1.25
C GLN A 436 23.54 12.42 -1.83
N PHE A 437 22.97 13.58 -1.51
CA PHE A 437 21.73 14.07 -2.08
C PHE A 437 22.02 14.65 -3.48
N ASN A 438 21.78 13.83 -4.51
CA ASN A 438 22.10 14.15 -5.90
C ASN A 438 20.88 14.77 -6.59
N MET A 439 21.04 15.96 -7.19
CA MET A 439 19.97 16.73 -7.81
C MET A 439 20.33 17.18 -9.23
N GLY A 440 19.32 17.31 -10.06
CA GLY A 440 19.38 17.54 -11.51
C GLY A 440 18.95 16.31 -12.28
N GLY A 441 18.30 16.49 -13.42
CA GLY A 441 17.85 15.43 -14.30
C GLY A 441 16.35 15.20 -14.32
N ALA A 442 15.95 14.20 -15.11
CA ALA A 442 14.55 13.91 -15.42
C ALA A 442 13.66 13.61 -14.22
N SER A 443 14.22 13.09 -13.12
CA SER A 443 13.48 12.66 -11.94
C SER A 443 13.50 13.66 -10.77
N THR A 444 14.33 14.71 -10.85
CA THR A 444 14.53 15.67 -9.74
C THR A 444 14.30 17.10 -10.20
N VAL A 445 15.28 17.76 -10.81
CA VAL A 445 15.15 19.12 -11.36
C VAL A 445 15.35 19.04 -12.87
N ARG A 446 14.25 19.03 -13.61
CA ARG A 446 14.24 18.95 -15.08
C ARG A 446 14.88 20.18 -15.70
N GLY A 447 15.40 20.03 -16.89
CA GLY A 447 16.13 21.09 -17.58
C GLY A 447 17.62 21.09 -17.30
N TYR A 448 18.08 20.33 -16.27
CA TYR A 448 19.50 20.10 -15.97
C TYR A 448 19.92 18.68 -16.34
N ARG A 449 21.23 18.44 -16.43
CA ARG A 449 21.82 17.11 -16.59
C ARG A 449 21.60 16.30 -15.31
N GLU A 450 21.66 14.96 -15.45
CA GLU A 450 21.60 14.07 -14.29
C GLU A 450 22.73 14.38 -13.31
N ASN A 451 22.40 14.41 -12.00
CA ASN A 451 23.36 14.66 -10.92
C ASN A 451 24.19 15.95 -11.10
N SER A 452 23.56 17.04 -11.57
CA SER A 452 24.25 18.32 -11.78
C SER A 452 24.85 18.91 -10.52
N VAL A 453 24.25 18.64 -9.37
CA VAL A 453 24.75 19.04 -8.04
C VAL A 453 24.53 17.90 -7.03
N SER A 454 25.48 17.78 -6.09
CA SER A 454 25.49 16.77 -5.04
C SER A 454 25.86 17.40 -3.71
N GLY A 455 25.31 16.92 -2.61
CA GLY A 455 25.63 17.44 -1.28
C GLY A 455 25.27 16.45 -0.18
N ASP A 456 25.74 16.68 1.03
CA ASP A 456 25.49 15.82 2.18
C ASP A 456 24.09 16.06 2.76
N HIS A 457 23.57 17.28 2.58
CA HIS A 457 22.22 17.67 2.94
C HIS A 457 21.59 18.54 1.85
N GLY A 458 20.27 18.61 1.85
CA GLY A 458 19.57 19.40 0.87
C GLY A 458 18.06 19.32 0.96
N ILE A 459 17.44 20.12 0.12
CA ILE A 459 16.00 20.17 -0.05
C ILE A 459 15.67 20.22 -1.54
N SER A 460 14.61 19.53 -1.94
CA SER A 460 14.04 19.65 -3.28
C SER A 460 12.52 19.81 -3.22
N LEU A 461 11.99 20.54 -4.20
CA LEU A 461 10.57 20.74 -4.42
C LEU A 461 10.30 20.56 -5.92
N SER A 462 9.29 19.78 -6.25
CA SER A 462 8.75 19.65 -7.61
C SER A 462 7.25 19.79 -7.56
N SER A 463 6.70 20.67 -8.40
CA SER A 463 5.27 20.90 -8.53
C SER A 463 4.85 20.79 -9.98
N GLU A 464 3.80 19.99 -10.26
CA GLU A 464 3.26 19.74 -11.59
C GLU A 464 1.76 20.05 -11.61
N LEU A 465 1.35 20.93 -12.51
CA LEU A 465 -0.06 21.13 -12.82
C LEU A 465 -0.39 20.34 -14.08
N ASN A 466 -1.14 19.27 -13.89
CA ASN A 466 -1.55 18.34 -14.93
C ASN A 466 -2.91 18.74 -15.53
N SER A 467 -3.01 18.78 -16.85
CA SER A 467 -4.28 19.01 -17.54
C SER A 467 -5.26 17.84 -17.35
N PRO A 468 -6.55 18.05 -17.64
CA PRO A 468 -7.48 16.94 -17.80
C PRO A 468 -6.96 15.94 -18.84
N VAL A 469 -7.36 14.68 -18.68
CA VAL A 469 -7.03 13.63 -19.65
C VAL A 469 -7.82 13.89 -20.93
N TRP A 470 -7.10 14.05 -22.04
CA TRP A 470 -7.70 14.01 -23.37
C TRP A 470 -7.74 12.55 -23.83
N SER A 471 -8.89 11.93 -23.66
CA SER A 471 -9.15 10.58 -24.15
C SER A 471 -10.05 10.69 -25.37
N ARG A 472 -9.57 10.30 -26.54
CA ARG A 472 -10.41 10.13 -27.71
C ARG A 472 -10.64 8.66 -27.95
N SER A 473 -11.73 8.16 -27.40
CA SER A 473 -12.19 6.79 -27.69
C SER A 473 -12.35 6.62 -29.20
N GLY A 474 -11.48 5.83 -29.82
CA GLY A 474 -11.53 5.54 -31.24
C GLY A 474 -10.46 6.18 -32.15
N ALA A 475 -9.61 7.09 -31.64
CA ALA A 475 -8.48 7.57 -32.42
C ALA A 475 -7.45 6.45 -32.60
N LYS A 476 -7.38 5.89 -33.80
CA LYS A 476 -6.36 4.91 -34.19
C LYS A 476 -5.19 5.64 -34.83
N TRP A 477 -4.00 5.53 -34.26
CA TRP A 477 -2.78 5.84 -34.96
C TRP A 477 -2.11 4.52 -35.29
N ARG A 478 -2.17 4.07 -36.55
CA ARG A 478 -1.62 2.79 -37.04
C ARG A 478 -1.94 1.60 -36.10
N GLU A 479 -3.24 1.41 -35.77
CA GLU A 479 -3.72 0.34 -34.86
C GLU A 479 -3.41 0.52 -33.37
N LEU A 480 -2.59 1.48 -32.95
CA LEU A 480 -2.36 1.82 -31.55
C LEU A 480 -3.48 2.77 -31.07
N ARG A 481 -4.29 2.33 -30.14
CA ARG A 481 -5.31 3.19 -29.50
C ARG A 481 -4.62 4.11 -28.51
N LEU A 482 -4.76 5.43 -28.73
CA LEU A 482 -4.34 6.43 -27.74
C LEU A 482 -5.39 6.47 -26.61
N ASN A 483 -5.03 5.91 -25.46
CA ASN A 483 -5.95 5.83 -24.33
C ASN A 483 -5.95 7.11 -23.49
N GLU A 484 -4.80 7.73 -23.33
CA GLU A 484 -4.64 8.94 -22.53
C GLU A 484 -3.60 9.85 -23.16
N LEU A 485 -3.92 11.14 -23.21
CA LEU A 485 -2.95 12.21 -23.47
C LEU A 485 -3.15 13.30 -22.42
N ARG A 486 -2.07 13.75 -21.78
CA ARG A 486 -2.07 14.86 -20.83
C ARG A 486 -0.94 15.82 -21.13
N GLY A 487 -1.23 17.11 -21.04
CA GLY A 487 -0.21 18.15 -20.93
C GLY A 487 0.05 18.49 -19.46
N LEU A 488 1.21 19.00 -19.16
CA LEU A 488 1.52 19.56 -17.83
C LEU A 488 2.47 20.74 -17.94
N ILE A 489 2.43 21.56 -16.89
CA ILE A 489 3.46 22.57 -16.61
C ILE A 489 4.08 22.23 -15.27
N PHE A 490 5.37 22.54 -15.10
CA PHE A 490 6.05 22.22 -13.85
C PHE A 490 7.00 23.32 -13.41
N TYR A 491 7.27 23.31 -12.11
CA TYR A 491 8.31 24.07 -11.44
C TYR A 491 9.11 23.15 -10.54
N ASP A 492 10.42 23.07 -10.74
CA ASP A 492 11.34 22.25 -9.96
C ASP A 492 12.40 23.13 -9.32
N LEU A 493 12.74 22.87 -8.05
CA LEU A 493 13.74 23.57 -7.26
C LEU A 493 14.54 22.56 -6.44
N ALA A 494 15.87 22.77 -6.32
CA ALA A 494 16.69 22.06 -5.37
C ALA A 494 17.83 22.95 -4.86
N LYS A 495 18.20 22.73 -3.61
CA LYS A 495 19.40 23.29 -3.00
C LYS A 495 20.09 22.19 -2.20
N VAL A 496 21.38 22.01 -2.44
CA VAL A 496 22.22 21.07 -1.69
C VAL A 496 23.29 21.82 -0.92
N GLY A 497 23.85 21.20 0.08
CA GLY A 497 24.94 21.75 0.88
C GLY A 497 25.90 20.65 1.30
N ILE A 498 27.15 21.03 1.52
CA ILE A 498 28.23 20.19 2.02
C ILE A 498 28.37 20.47 3.51
N ASP A 499 28.48 19.42 4.34
CA ASP A 499 28.57 19.59 5.80
C ASP A 499 29.86 20.30 6.20
N ARG A 500 30.99 19.83 5.69
CA ARG A 500 32.32 20.48 5.85
C ARG A 500 32.97 20.66 4.49
N ILE A 501 33.05 21.89 4.05
CA ILE A 501 33.67 22.24 2.78
C ILE A 501 35.18 21.97 2.86
N THR A 502 35.69 21.22 1.88
CA THR A 502 37.10 20.89 1.75
C THR A 502 37.68 21.49 0.48
N VAL A 503 39.00 21.44 0.31
CA VAL A 503 39.70 22.01 -0.86
C VAL A 503 39.25 21.42 -2.20
N ASN A 504 38.71 20.20 -2.18
CA ASN A 504 38.25 19.49 -3.38
C ASN A 504 36.76 19.72 -3.66
N ASP A 505 36.04 20.37 -2.77
CA ASP A 505 34.60 20.55 -2.93
C ASP A 505 34.32 21.69 -3.92
N GLN A 506 33.36 21.47 -4.78
CA GLN A 506 32.88 22.44 -5.75
C GLN A 506 31.70 23.23 -5.18
N PRO A 507 31.52 24.50 -5.58
CA PRO A 507 30.32 25.23 -5.23
C PRO A 507 29.05 24.45 -5.56
N THR A 508 28.10 24.43 -4.63
CA THR A 508 26.80 23.76 -4.78
C THR A 508 25.72 24.78 -5.06
N PRO A 509 25.56 25.23 -6.32
CA PRO A 509 24.53 26.20 -6.65
C PRO A 509 23.14 25.55 -6.46
N ALA A 510 22.15 26.39 -6.13
CA ALA A 510 20.77 25.96 -6.22
C ALA A 510 20.39 25.74 -7.70
N LEU A 511 19.49 24.79 -7.93
CA LEU A 511 18.91 24.52 -9.23
C LEU A 511 17.44 24.94 -9.20
N ALA A 512 16.97 25.64 -10.25
CA ALA A 512 15.56 25.95 -10.42
C ALA A 512 15.21 25.92 -11.91
N SER A 513 14.07 25.35 -12.23
CA SER A 513 13.56 25.27 -13.60
C SER A 513 12.04 25.40 -13.65
N VAL A 514 11.55 25.84 -14.80
CA VAL A 514 10.15 25.80 -15.19
C VAL A 514 10.06 25.10 -16.53
N GLY A 515 8.96 24.40 -16.78
CA GLY A 515 8.86 23.68 -18.04
C GLY A 515 7.48 23.15 -18.34
N VAL A 516 7.42 22.48 -19.48
CA VAL A 516 6.20 21.84 -20.01
C VAL A 516 6.46 20.36 -20.25
N GLY A 517 5.41 19.57 -20.19
CA GLY A 517 5.54 18.13 -20.46
C GLY A 517 4.29 17.53 -21.09
N LEU A 518 4.48 16.37 -21.70
CA LEU A 518 3.44 15.54 -22.27
C LEU A 518 3.52 14.13 -21.71
N ARG A 519 2.38 13.54 -21.46
CA ARG A 519 2.21 12.14 -21.03
C ARG A 519 1.23 11.47 -21.95
N ALA A 520 1.63 10.37 -22.58
CA ALA A 520 0.77 9.61 -23.48
C ALA A 520 0.77 8.13 -23.05
N ARG A 521 -0.40 7.48 -23.16
CA ARG A 521 -0.56 6.03 -22.98
C ARG A 521 -1.27 5.42 -24.18
N PHE A 522 -0.67 4.38 -24.73
CA PHE A 522 -1.19 3.66 -25.88
C PHE A 522 -1.48 2.21 -25.51
N ALA A 523 -2.65 1.71 -25.91
CA ALA A 523 -3.05 0.29 -25.84
C ALA A 523 -2.77 -0.40 -24.49
N ASN A 524 -2.76 0.33 -23.37
CA ASN A 524 -2.46 -0.13 -22.01
C ASN A 524 -1.03 -0.66 -21.77
N HIS A 525 -0.23 -0.85 -22.82
CA HIS A 525 1.09 -1.45 -22.75
C HIS A 525 2.22 -0.45 -22.97
N PHE A 526 2.00 0.60 -23.73
CA PHE A 526 3.02 1.60 -24.03
C PHE A 526 2.73 2.92 -23.34
N SER A 527 3.76 3.54 -22.78
CA SER A 527 3.68 4.91 -22.30
C SER A 527 4.86 5.73 -22.81
N ALA A 528 4.61 7.00 -23.09
CA ALA A 528 5.62 7.96 -23.50
C ALA A 528 5.52 9.22 -22.65
N GLN A 529 6.67 9.77 -22.30
CA GLN A 529 6.82 11.01 -21.56
C GLN A 529 7.82 11.88 -22.29
N ALA A 530 7.53 13.18 -22.40
CA ALA A 530 8.44 14.17 -22.92
C ALA A 530 8.30 15.44 -22.07
N ASP A 531 9.40 15.93 -21.54
CA ASP A 531 9.46 17.15 -20.75
C ASP A 531 10.54 18.07 -21.33
N TYR A 532 10.30 19.38 -21.31
CA TYR A 532 11.31 20.37 -21.59
C TYR A 532 11.36 21.37 -20.44
N GLY A 533 12.54 21.49 -19.80
CA GLY A 533 12.75 22.41 -18.70
C GLY A 533 13.70 23.55 -19.10
N TRP A 534 13.28 24.78 -18.84
CA TRP A 534 14.13 25.98 -18.94
C TRP A 534 14.75 26.24 -17.57
N LYS A 535 16.07 26.41 -17.54
CA LYS A 535 16.81 26.75 -16.32
C LYS A 535 16.55 28.18 -15.92
N LEU A 536 16.14 28.39 -14.68
CA LEU A 536 15.99 29.70 -14.07
C LEU A 536 17.28 30.15 -13.39
N LEU A 537 18.12 29.21 -12.93
CA LEU A 537 19.41 29.46 -12.31
C LEU A 537 20.50 28.78 -13.16
N ARG A 538 21.62 29.50 -13.33
CA ARG A 538 22.78 28.96 -14.06
C ARG A 538 23.56 28.01 -13.19
N SER A 539 24.03 26.91 -13.79
CA SER A 539 24.98 26.00 -13.15
C SER A 539 26.34 26.11 -13.84
N PRO A 540 27.44 26.22 -13.12
CA PRO A 540 28.78 26.33 -13.72
C PRO A 540 29.15 25.16 -14.64
N ARG A 541 28.58 23.97 -14.37
CA ARG A 541 28.84 22.73 -15.11
C ARG A 541 27.83 22.44 -16.21
N ASP A 542 26.77 23.24 -16.33
CA ASP A 542 25.68 23.00 -17.24
C ASP A 542 25.13 24.34 -17.74
N THR A 543 25.76 24.86 -18.80
CA THR A 543 25.54 26.22 -19.33
C THR A 543 24.39 26.30 -20.32
N ASP A 544 23.81 25.17 -20.76
CA ASP A 544 22.67 25.15 -21.68
C ASP A 544 21.47 25.89 -21.07
N ALA A 545 20.66 26.55 -21.91
CA ALA A 545 19.48 27.30 -21.45
C ALA A 545 18.36 26.40 -20.90
N GLY A 546 18.35 25.13 -21.30
CA GLY A 546 17.37 24.15 -20.87
C GLY A 546 17.66 22.79 -21.46
N ARG A 547 16.87 21.79 -21.10
CA ARG A 547 17.05 20.41 -21.58
C ARG A 547 15.71 19.69 -21.75
N GLY A 548 15.64 18.89 -22.81
CA GLY A 548 14.58 17.94 -23.04
C GLY A 548 14.85 16.59 -22.38
N HIS A 549 13.84 16.01 -21.75
CA HIS A 549 13.85 14.66 -21.19
C HIS A 549 12.78 13.82 -21.83
N VAL A 550 13.15 12.66 -22.36
CA VAL A 550 12.23 11.74 -23.06
C VAL A 550 12.35 10.35 -22.47
N LYS A 551 11.21 9.68 -22.34
CA LYS A 551 11.12 8.32 -21.86
C LYS A 551 10.01 7.58 -22.58
N GLY A 552 10.33 6.42 -23.13
CA GLY A 552 9.38 5.45 -23.64
C GLY A 552 9.40 4.19 -22.79
N SER A 553 8.24 3.60 -22.50
CA SER A 553 8.19 2.33 -21.79
C SER A 553 7.10 1.43 -22.33
N PHE A 554 7.37 0.14 -22.25
CA PHE A 554 6.48 -0.96 -22.58
C PHE A 554 6.33 -1.85 -21.34
N SER A 555 5.12 -2.36 -21.12
CA SER A 555 4.84 -3.33 -20.06
C SER A 555 3.73 -4.28 -20.52
N TYR A 556 4.05 -5.57 -20.51
CA TYR A 556 3.09 -6.65 -20.78
C TYR A 556 2.78 -7.43 -19.52
#